data_04380b786b967788403d12d611e4e279
#
_entry.id   04380b786b967788403d12d611e4e279
#
_cell.length_a   1.000
_cell.length_b   1.000
_cell.length_c   1.000
_cell.angle_alpha   90.00
_cell.angle_beta   90.00
_cell.angle_gamma   90.00
#
_symmetry.space_group_name_H-M   'P 1'
#
loop_
_entity.id
_entity.type
_entity.pdbx_description
1 polymer ?
#
loop_
_entity_poly.entity_id
_entity_poly.type
_entity_poly.pdbx_seq_one_letter_code
_entity_poly.pdbx_strand_id
1 'polypeptide(L)'
;MMRPMAPRPSSRPSHQPRQRFGALLLLGLALLGPLACATNPDRLPAPDRQFYYTLPSAEDQAKFLKLDQAQRQPFLEQKGLWAKWMELPPEEREAAKRGEVKAGYKEFTAFMAWGAPADTQQSKTPERNVLFHTFIRCTSGPRVGRWVKKNVDCDGTSDEIEIAVENGVITEVKYLH
;
A
#
# COMPACT_ATOMS: atom_id res chain seq x y z
N MET A 1 11.22 55.74 90.92
CA MET A 1 12.06 55.35 89.79
C MET A 1 11.25 54.41 88.93
N MET A 2 10.62 54.92 87.87
CA MET A 2 9.78 54.15 86.91
C MET A 2 10.59 53.85 85.67
N ARG A 3 10.69 52.56 85.31
CA ARG A 3 11.29 52.11 84.01
C ARG A 3 10.16 52.15 82.98
N PRO A 4 10.46 52.63 81.74
CA PRO A 4 9.48 52.59 80.67
C PRO A 4 9.53 51.23 79.99
N MET A 5 8.33 50.70 79.64
CA MET A 5 8.10 49.48 78.86
C MET A 5 8.40 49.74 77.40
N ALA A 6 9.16 48.83 76.79
CA ALA A 6 9.43 48.77 75.34
C ALA A 6 8.23 48.20 74.58
N PRO A 7 7.93 48.69 73.41
CA PRO A 7 6.84 48.16 72.57
C PRO A 7 7.25 46.83 71.85
N ARG A 8 6.27 45.89 71.73
CA ARG A 8 6.39 44.60 71.00
C ARG A 8 6.40 44.84 69.51
N PRO A 9 7.22 44.11 68.77
CA PRO A 9 7.14 44.14 67.33
C PRO A 9 5.94 43.31 66.82
N SER A 10 5.17 43.89 65.89
CA SER A 10 4.05 43.30 65.19
C SER A 10 4.58 42.35 64.15
N SER A 11 4.26 41.06 64.22
CA SER A 11 4.49 40.04 63.20
C SER A 11 3.58 40.27 62.00
N ARG A 12 4.14 40.67 60.89
CA ARG A 12 3.50 40.60 59.55
C ARG A 12 3.45 39.19 59.04
N PRO A 13 2.31 38.70 58.51
CA PRO A 13 2.29 37.42 57.80
C PRO A 13 2.96 37.59 56.46
N SER A 14 3.94 36.73 56.18
CA SER A 14 4.59 36.60 54.89
C SER A 14 3.63 35.97 53.90
N HIS A 15 3.20 36.73 52.91
CA HIS A 15 2.57 36.21 51.74
C HIS A 15 3.61 35.39 50.91
N GLN A 16 3.54 34.06 51.01
CA GLN A 16 4.21 33.19 50.05
C GLN A 16 3.51 33.30 48.69
N PRO A 17 4.23 33.53 47.60
CA PRO A 17 3.66 33.40 46.25
C PRO A 17 3.46 31.89 45.95
N ARG A 18 2.21 31.47 45.85
CA ARG A 18 1.83 30.18 45.29
C ARG A 18 2.41 30.09 43.87
N GLN A 19 3.46 29.29 43.71
CA GLN A 19 4.05 28.96 42.45
C GLN A 19 2.99 28.28 41.59
N ARG A 20 2.64 28.94 40.47
CA ARG A 20 1.83 28.42 39.38
C ARG A 20 2.69 27.45 38.52
N PHE A 21 2.96 26.24 39.03
CA PHE A 21 3.56 25.14 38.32
C PHE A 21 2.47 24.17 37.80
N GLY A 22 1.49 24.64 37.07
CA GLY A 22 0.40 23.79 36.63
C GLY A 22 0.00 23.96 35.19
N ALA A 23 0.63 24.86 34.44
CA ALA A 23 0.13 25.21 33.09
C ALA A 23 1.01 24.82 31.93
N LEU A 24 2.16 24.15 32.16
CA LEU A 24 3.10 23.78 31.09
C LEU A 24 3.10 22.28 30.68
N LEU A 25 2.29 21.45 31.32
CA LEU A 25 2.24 20.01 31.10
C LEU A 25 1.10 19.55 30.17
N LEU A 26 0.25 20.47 29.71
CA LEU A 26 -0.88 20.16 28.83
C LEU A 26 -0.63 20.52 27.33
N LEU A 27 0.48 21.18 27.01
CA LEU A 27 0.80 21.55 25.62
C LEU A 27 1.62 20.52 24.85
N GLY A 28 2.10 19.48 25.52
CA GLY A 28 2.93 18.42 24.92
C GLY A 28 2.18 17.23 24.30
N LEU A 29 0.86 17.11 24.51
CA LEU A 29 0.09 15.94 24.09
C LEU A 29 -0.71 16.14 22.79
N ALA A 30 -0.64 17.31 22.17
CA ALA A 30 -1.43 17.63 20.98
C ALA A 30 -0.70 17.41 19.65
N LEU A 31 0.54 16.90 19.65
CA LEU A 31 1.34 16.65 18.44
C LEU A 31 1.46 15.17 18.04
N LEU A 32 0.80 14.28 18.75
CA LEU A 32 0.54 12.92 18.28
C LEU A 32 -0.73 12.93 17.42
N GLY A 33 -0.70 13.71 16.34
CA GLY A 33 -1.70 13.62 15.28
C GLY A 33 -1.75 12.18 14.76
N PRO A 34 -2.90 11.72 14.25
CA PRO A 34 -3.10 10.34 13.85
C PRO A 34 -2.19 10.01 12.67
N LEU A 35 -1.01 9.45 12.93
CA LEU A 35 -0.17 8.76 11.95
C LEU A 35 -0.80 7.42 11.50
N ALA A 36 -2.11 7.26 11.71
CA ALA A 36 -2.90 6.12 11.27
C ALA A 36 -3.57 6.43 9.94
N CYS A 37 -2.83 6.99 8.95
CA CYS A 37 -3.37 7.22 7.62
C CYS A 37 -2.82 6.23 6.62
N ALA A 38 -3.73 5.46 6.03
CA ALA A 38 -3.61 4.68 4.81
C ALA A 38 -2.80 3.37 4.88
N THR A 39 -3.23 2.45 5.72
CA THR A 39 -2.78 1.06 5.64
C THR A 39 -3.68 0.18 4.75
N ASN A 40 -4.75 0.73 4.17
CA ASN A 40 -5.68 -0.01 3.32
C ASN A 40 -5.46 0.32 1.84
N PRO A 41 -4.94 -0.63 1.03
CA PRO A 41 -4.72 -0.43 -0.39
C PRO A 41 -6.00 -0.12 -1.18
N ASP A 42 -7.17 -0.53 -0.68
CA ASP A 42 -8.45 -0.29 -1.35
C ASP A 42 -8.84 1.20 -1.39
N ARG A 43 -8.23 2.01 -0.54
CA ARG A 43 -8.42 3.47 -0.54
C ARG A 43 -7.55 4.20 -1.56
N LEU A 44 -6.61 3.49 -2.17
CA LEU A 44 -5.80 4.07 -3.23
C LEU A 44 -6.67 4.33 -4.46
N PRO A 45 -6.51 5.48 -5.13
CA PRO A 45 -7.12 5.71 -6.43
C PRO A 45 -6.55 4.75 -7.47
N ALA A 46 -7.31 4.45 -8.51
CA ALA A 46 -6.74 3.83 -9.71
C ALA A 46 -5.95 4.90 -10.49
N PRO A 47 -4.76 4.60 -11.06
CA PRO A 47 -4.10 3.29 -11.15
C PRO A 47 -3.19 2.92 -9.94
N ASP A 48 -3.02 3.79 -8.93
CA ASP A 48 -2.10 3.53 -7.81
C ASP A 48 -2.37 2.19 -7.12
N ARG A 49 -3.66 1.84 -6.97
CA ARG A 49 -4.05 0.55 -6.41
C ARG A 49 -3.59 -0.63 -7.27
N GLN A 50 -3.61 -0.49 -8.59
CA GLN A 50 -3.13 -1.53 -9.51
C GLN A 50 -1.62 -1.68 -9.39
N PHE A 51 -0.87 -0.56 -9.36
CA PHE A 51 0.56 -0.59 -9.10
C PHE A 51 0.92 -1.22 -7.75
N TYR A 52 0.15 -0.93 -6.70
CA TYR A 52 0.37 -1.55 -5.40
C TYR A 52 0.36 -3.08 -5.49
N TYR A 53 -0.62 -3.66 -6.20
CA TYR A 53 -0.72 -5.11 -6.35
C TYR A 53 0.31 -5.71 -7.32
N THR A 54 0.94 -4.89 -8.18
CA THR A 54 2.04 -5.32 -9.06
C THR A 54 3.41 -5.29 -8.37
N LEU A 55 3.55 -4.59 -7.25
CA LEU A 55 4.82 -4.50 -6.53
C LEU A 55 5.26 -5.90 -6.06
N PRO A 56 6.52 -6.29 -6.31
CA PRO A 56 6.97 -7.66 -6.13
C PRO A 56 7.14 -8.07 -4.67
N SER A 57 7.36 -7.12 -3.76
CA SER A 57 7.65 -7.41 -2.36
C SER A 57 6.67 -6.74 -1.40
N ALA A 58 6.42 -7.39 -0.26
CA ALA A 58 5.62 -6.82 0.83
C ALA A 58 6.26 -5.53 1.40
N GLU A 59 7.59 -5.42 1.37
CA GLU A 59 8.31 -4.23 1.80
C GLU A 59 8.01 -3.05 0.87
N ASP A 60 8.10 -3.25 -0.44
CA ASP A 60 7.76 -2.22 -1.43
C ASP A 60 6.30 -1.80 -1.33
N GLN A 61 5.40 -2.76 -1.12
CA GLN A 61 3.98 -2.49 -0.89
C GLN A 61 3.76 -1.64 0.36
N ALA A 62 4.39 -2.00 1.49
CA ALA A 62 4.29 -1.24 2.73
C ALA A 62 4.90 0.17 2.60
N LYS A 63 5.99 0.32 1.84
CA LYS A 63 6.60 1.61 1.54
C LYS A 63 5.68 2.47 0.67
N PHE A 64 5.13 1.90 -0.39
CA PHE A 64 4.23 2.59 -1.32
C PHE A 64 2.99 3.17 -0.64
N LEU A 65 2.39 2.44 0.31
CA LEU A 65 1.23 2.90 1.09
C LEU A 65 1.52 4.14 1.96
N LYS A 66 2.79 4.34 2.36
CA LYS A 66 3.20 5.48 3.18
C LYS A 66 3.51 6.74 2.36
N LEU A 67 3.66 6.59 1.04
CA LEU A 67 3.98 7.69 0.14
C LEU A 67 2.74 8.56 -0.10
N ASP A 68 2.94 9.87 -0.15
CA ASP A 68 1.94 10.77 -0.68
C ASP A 68 1.81 10.62 -2.21
N GLN A 69 0.77 11.24 -2.78
CA GLN A 69 0.48 11.11 -4.21
C GLN A 69 1.64 11.59 -5.11
N ALA A 70 2.35 12.64 -4.72
CA ALA A 70 3.44 13.20 -5.50
C ALA A 70 4.69 12.29 -5.49
N GLN A 71 4.86 11.50 -4.44
CA GLN A 71 6.02 10.61 -4.26
C GLN A 71 5.83 9.25 -4.95
N ARG A 72 4.59 8.84 -5.27
CA ARG A 72 4.30 7.50 -5.82
C ARG A 72 4.88 7.32 -7.22
N GLN A 73 4.69 8.28 -8.11
CA GLN A 73 5.23 8.15 -9.47
C GLN A 73 6.76 8.04 -9.49
N PRO A 74 7.56 8.92 -8.84
CA PRO A 74 9.02 8.74 -8.73
C PRO A 74 9.44 7.39 -8.16
N PHE A 75 8.70 6.87 -7.18
CA PHE A 75 8.95 5.53 -6.64
C PHE A 75 8.73 4.44 -7.70
N LEU A 76 7.65 4.52 -8.48
CA LEU A 76 7.36 3.57 -9.55
C LEU A 76 8.35 3.67 -10.71
N GLU A 77 8.86 4.87 -11.00
CA GLU A 77 9.93 5.10 -11.97
C GLU A 77 11.23 4.42 -11.53
N GLN A 78 11.61 4.58 -10.26
CA GLN A 78 12.77 3.89 -9.68
C GLN A 78 12.64 2.36 -9.76
N LYS A 79 11.42 1.81 -9.67
CA LYS A 79 11.14 0.37 -9.80
C LYS A 79 10.98 -0.08 -11.26
N GLY A 80 11.04 0.83 -12.23
CA GLY A 80 10.83 0.55 -13.65
C GLY A 80 9.38 0.21 -14.03
N LEU A 81 8.45 0.32 -13.07
CA LEU A 81 7.03 -0.03 -13.31
C LEU A 81 6.31 1.06 -14.10
N TRP A 82 6.65 2.32 -13.86
CA TRP A 82 6.07 3.45 -14.60
C TRP A 82 6.44 3.40 -16.08
N ALA A 83 7.70 3.09 -16.41
CA ALA A 83 8.15 2.93 -17.80
C ALA A 83 7.34 1.82 -18.50
N LYS A 84 7.22 0.65 -17.90
CA LYS A 84 6.41 -0.46 -18.43
C LYS A 84 4.95 -0.06 -18.68
N TRP A 85 4.36 0.71 -17.77
CA TRP A 85 3.00 1.24 -17.93
C TRP A 85 2.89 2.19 -19.12
N MET A 86 3.85 3.09 -19.29
CA MET A 86 3.86 4.04 -20.40
C MET A 86 4.12 3.38 -21.76
N GLU A 87 4.79 2.22 -21.79
CA GLU A 87 4.99 1.41 -22.98
C GLU A 87 3.74 0.65 -23.44
N LEU A 88 2.71 0.51 -22.59
CA LEU A 88 1.45 -0.12 -23.00
C LEU A 88 0.69 0.80 -23.97
N PRO A 89 0.10 0.24 -25.04
CA PRO A 89 -0.86 0.95 -25.86
C PRO A 89 -2.02 1.51 -25.04
N PRO A 90 -2.63 2.64 -25.44
CA PRO A 90 -3.74 3.24 -24.72
C PRO A 90 -4.90 2.27 -24.45
N GLU A 91 -5.25 1.43 -25.44
CA GLU A 91 -6.31 0.42 -25.31
C GLU A 91 -5.97 -0.64 -24.25
N GLU A 92 -4.70 -1.05 -24.13
CA GLU A 92 -4.28 -2.01 -23.12
C GLU A 92 -4.30 -1.40 -21.71
N ARG A 93 -3.94 -0.12 -21.58
CA ARG A 93 -4.06 0.59 -20.29
C ARG A 93 -5.52 0.69 -19.85
N GLU A 94 -6.44 0.98 -20.77
CA GLU A 94 -7.87 1.01 -20.44
C GLU A 94 -8.42 -0.39 -20.15
N ALA A 95 -7.99 -1.42 -20.88
CA ALA A 95 -8.35 -2.81 -20.61
C ALA A 95 -7.85 -3.25 -19.20
N ALA A 96 -6.60 -2.94 -18.87
CA ALA A 96 -6.04 -3.24 -17.54
C ALA A 96 -6.85 -2.60 -16.41
N LYS A 97 -7.30 -1.34 -16.57
CA LYS A 97 -8.15 -0.67 -15.58
C LYS A 97 -9.49 -1.39 -15.34
N ARG A 98 -10.00 -2.06 -16.37
CA ARG A 98 -11.24 -2.87 -16.29
C ARG A 98 -11.00 -4.31 -15.87
N GLY A 99 -9.74 -4.72 -15.66
CA GLY A 99 -9.37 -6.10 -15.34
C GLY A 99 -9.45 -7.04 -16.55
N GLU A 100 -9.40 -6.51 -17.78
CA GLU A 100 -9.50 -7.27 -19.03
C GLU A 100 -8.11 -7.63 -19.56
N VAL A 101 -7.91 -8.90 -19.90
CA VAL A 101 -6.68 -9.43 -20.49
C VAL A 101 -7.05 -10.37 -21.60
N LYS A 102 -6.32 -10.30 -22.73
CA LYS A 102 -6.49 -11.21 -23.88
C LYS A 102 -5.16 -11.49 -24.57
N ALA A 103 -5.14 -12.53 -25.40
CA ALA A 103 -4.00 -12.81 -26.28
C ALA A 103 -3.72 -11.59 -27.19
N GLY A 104 -2.44 -11.35 -27.46
CA GLY A 104 -1.93 -10.19 -28.18
C GLY A 104 -1.58 -8.99 -27.30
N TYR A 105 -2.01 -8.95 -26.04
CA TYR A 105 -1.63 -7.88 -25.09
C TYR A 105 -0.23 -8.12 -24.52
N LYS A 106 0.42 -7.05 -24.09
CA LYS A 106 1.69 -7.17 -23.37
C LYS A 106 1.48 -7.82 -22.00
N GLU A 107 2.46 -8.60 -21.55
CA GLU A 107 2.49 -9.26 -20.24
C GLU A 107 2.13 -8.30 -19.09
N PHE A 108 2.69 -7.09 -19.11
CA PHE A 108 2.48 -6.11 -18.07
C PHE A 108 1.01 -5.65 -17.95
N THR A 109 0.22 -5.80 -18.99
CA THR A 109 -1.23 -5.55 -18.96
C THR A 109 -1.92 -6.48 -17.98
N ALA A 110 -1.54 -7.77 -17.94
CA ALA A 110 -2.07 -8.74 -16.97
C ALA A 110 -1.65 -8.38 -15.54
N PHE A 111 -0.42 -7.94 -15.33
CA PHE A 111 0.05 -7.55 -14.01
C PHE A 111 -0.70 -6.31 -13.48
N MET A 112 -1.00 -5.36 -14.34
CA MET A 112 -1.80 -4.20 -13.96
C MET A 112 -3.27 -4.54 -13.75
N ALA A 113 -3.82 -5.50 -14.49
CA ALA A 113 -5.22 -5.93 -14.38
C ALA A 113 -5.46 -6.79 -13.13
N TRP A 114 -4.55 -7.72 -12.85
CA TRP A 114 -4.74 -8.80 -11.87
C TRP A 114 -3.74 -8.80 -10.72
N GLY A 115 -2.74 -7.94 -10.78
CA GLY A 115 -1.64 -7.91 -9.82
C GLY A 115 -0.50 -8.86 -10.19
N ALA A 116 0.45 -9.03 -9.29
CA ALA A 116 1.55 -9.95 -9.50
C ALA A 116 1.03 -11.41 -9.50
N PRO A 117 1.54 -12.30 -10.40
CA PRO A 117 1.09 -13.68 -10.49
C PRO A 117 1.34 -14.46 -9.20
N ALA A 118 0.50 -15.46 -8.94
CA ALA A 118 0.64 -16.38 -7.82
C ALA A 118 1.84 -17.30 -8.03
N ASP A 119 2.04 -17.77 -9.26
CA ASP A 119 3.18 -18.59 -9.68
C ASP A 119 3.66 -18.17 -11.07
N THR A 120 4.93 -18.46 -11.36
CA THR A 120 5.53 -18.25 -12.67
C THR A 120 6.43 -19.44 -13.00
N GLN A 121 6.15 -20.10 -14.10
CA GLN A 121 6.93 -21.19 -14.63
C GLN A 121 7.53 -20.81 -15.97
N GLN A 122 8.68 -21.37 -16.29
CA GLN A 122 9.35 -21.14 -17.55
C GLN A 122 9.57 -22.46 -18.30
N SER A 123 9.14 -22.51 -19.54
CA SER A 123 9.50 -23.58 -20.48
C SER A 123 10.44 -23.01 -21.53
N LYS A 124 11.65 -23.59 -21.61
CA LYS A 124 12.68 -23.15 -22.55
C LYS A 124 13.13 -24.31 -23.42
N THR A 125 12.96 -24.13 -24.71
CA THR A 125 13.54 -25.00 -25.75
C THR A 125 14.53 -24.18 -26.61
N PRO A 126 15.32 -24.78 -27.49
CA PRO A 126 16.20 -24.04 -28.41
C PRO A 126 15.43 -23.00 -29.25
N GLU A 127 14.16 -23.29 -29.60
CA GLU A 127 13.36 -22.51 -30.54
C GLU A 127 12.40 -21.52 -29.79
N ARG A 128 12.06 -21.81 -28.54
CA ARG A 128 11.00 -21.08 -27.81
C ARG A 128 11.35 -20.87 -26.34
N ASN A 129 10.98 -19.71 -25.85
CA ASN A 129 11.02 -19.39 -24.42
C ASN A 129 9.65 -18.85 -24.01
N VAL A 130 8.92 -19.64 -23.25
CA VAL A 130 7.55 -19.33 -22.80
C VAL A 130 7.52 -19.19 -21.29
N LEU A 131 6.95 -18.10 -20.80
CA LEU A 131 6.60 -17.92 -19.40
C LEU A 131 5.12 -18.24 -19.20
N PHE A 132 4.82 -19.02 -18.18
CA PHE A 132 3.45 -19.31 -17.76
C PHE A 132 3.22 -18.62 -16.41
N HIS A 133 2.27 -17.70 -16.37
CA HIS A 133 1.89 -17.01 -15.15
C HIS A 133 0.51 -17.48 -14.70
N THR A 134 0.43 -17.96 -13.48
CA THR A 134 -0.84 -18.36 -12.86
C THR A 134 -1.35 -17.26 -11.95
N PHE A 135 -2.61 -16.90 -12.12
CA PHE A 135 -3.35 -15.95 -11.30
C PHE A 135 -4.52 -16.64 -10.62
N ILE A 136 -4.78 -16.29 -9.37
CA ILE A 136 -5.85 -16.89 -8.57
C ILE A 136 -6.86 -15.80 -8.21
N ARG A 137 -8.11 -15.99 -8.65
CA ARG A 137 -9.22 -15.08 -8.37
C ARG A 137 -10.23 -15.74 -7.43
N CYS A 138 -10.56 -15.09 -6.34
CA CYS A 138 -11.60 -15.57 -5.43
C CYS A 138 -12.98 -15.45 -6.06
N THR A 139 -13.75 -16.55 -6.05
CA THR A 139 -15.10 -16.64 -6.64
C THR A 139 -16.19 -16.70 -5.59
N SER A 140 -15.86 -17.01 -4.33
CA SER A 140 -16.76 -16.91 -3.19
C SER A 140 -16.01 -16.48 -1.93
N GLY A 141 -16.77 -16.33 -0.82
CA GLY A 141 -16.22 -15.93 0.47
C GLY A 141 -16.01 -14.41 0.61
N PRO A 142 -15.36 -13.98 1.70
CA PRO A 142 -15.21 -12.56 2.04
C PRO A 142 -14.32 -11.79 1.07
N ARG A 143 -13.54 -12.49 0.25
CA ARG A 143 -12.61 -11.90 -0.73
C ARG A 143 -13.06 -12.09 -2.18
N VAL A 144 -14.33 -12.34 -2.43
CA VAL A 144 -14.85 -12.49 -3.79
C VAL A 144 -14.41 -11.37 -4.72
N GLY A 145 -13.92 -11.74 -5.92
CA GLY A 145 -13.39 -10.80 -6.91
C GLY A 145 -11.95 -10.33 -6.67
N ARG A 146 -11.31 -10.71 -5.54
CA ARG A 146 -9.91 -10.40 -5.26
C ARG A 146 -8.96 -11.38 -5.93
N TRP A 147 -7.79 -10.87 -6.31
CA TRP A 147 -6.65 -11.65 -6.75
C TRP A 147 -5.75 -11.95 -5.56
N VAL A 148 -5.35 -13.19 -5.40
CA VAL A 148 -4.58 -13.68 -4.25
C VAL A 148 -3.39 -14.52 -4.69
N LYS A 149 -2.48 -14.80 -3.75
CA LYS A 149 -1.28 -15.61 -4.02
C LYS A 149 -1.48 -17.10 -3.76
N LYS A 150 -2.49 -17.47 -2.97
CA LYS A 150 -2.80 -18.85 -2.63
C LYS A 150 -4.31 -19.02 -2.56
N ASN A 151 -4.83 -20.17 -3.00
CA ASN A 151 -6.26 -20.49 -2.96
C ASN A 151 -6.85 -20.36 -1.57
N VAL A 152 -6.10 -20.77 -0.53
CA VAL A 152 -6.52 -20.66 0.88
C VAL A 152 -6.76 -19.22 1.34
N ASP A 153 -6.16 -18.25 0.67
CA ASP A 153 -6.36 -16.84 1.00
C ASP A 153 -7.76 -16.34 0.63
N CYS A 154 -8.51 -17.07 -0.20
CA CYS A 154 -9.89 -16.71 -0.56
C CYS A 154 -10.88 -16.91 0.59
N ASP A 155 -10.62 -17.87 1.49
CA ASP A 155 -11.59 -18.33 2.48
C ASP A 155 -12.94 -18.70 1.82
N GLY A 156 -12.82 -19.44 0.71
CA GLY A 156 -13.92 -19.84 -0.17
C GLY A 156 -13.37 -20.51 -1.43
N THR A 157 -14.14 -20.45 -2.53
CA THR A 157 -13.71 -20.97 -3.83
C THR A 157 -12.89 -19.96 -4.62
N SER A 158 -12.10 -20.46 -5.56
CA SER A 158 -11.29 -19.65 -6.47
C SER A 158 -11.22 -20.28 -7.86
N ASP A 159 -11.02 -19.41 -8.86
CA ASP A 159 -10.63 -19.80 -10.21
C ASP A 159 -9.14 -19.52 -10.41
N GLU A 160 -8.49 -20.40 -11.17
CA GLU A 160 -7.13 -20.20 -11.62
C GLU A 160 -7.12 -19.83 -13.11
N ILE A 161 -6.34 -18.81 -13.44
CA ILE A 161 -6.17 -18.36 -14.83
C ILE A 161 -4.68 -18.40 -15.12
N GLU A 162 -4.32 -19.13 -16.17
CA GLU A 162 -2.97 -19.19 -16.68
C GLU A 162 -2.84 -18.36 -17.95
N ILE A 163 -1.79 -17.56 -18.05
CA ILE A 163 -1.40 -16.92 -19.31
C ILE A 163 -0.06 -17.47 -19.77
N ALA A 164 0.05 -17.75 -21.08
CA ALA A 164 1.33 -18.03 -21.73
C ALA A 164 1.87 -16.74 -22.34
N VAL A 165 3.16 -16.47 -22.15
CA VAL A 165 3.84 -15.25 -22.62
C VAL A 165 5.08 -15.63 -23.40
N GLU A 166 5.19 -15.10 -24.62
CA GLU A 166 6.39 -15.18 -25.46
C GLU A 166 6.85 -13.78 -25.86
N ASN A 167 8.13 -13.49 -25.67
CA ASN A 167 8.71 -12.18 -25.99
C ASN A 167 7.95 -10.99 -25.37
N GLY A 168 7.40 -11.17 -24.14
CA GLY A 168 6.67 -10.14 -23.43
C GLY A 168 5.24 -9.90 -23.94
N VAL A 169 4.73 -10.77 -24.82
CA VAL A 169 3.36 -10.72 -25.36
C VAL A 169 2.60 -11.98 -24.93
N ILE A 170 1.36 -11.78 -24.47
CA ILE A 170 0.46 -12.87 -24.09
C ILE A 170 0.02 -13.61 -25.35
N THR A 171 0.34 -14.90 -25.43
CA THR A 171 -0.05 -15.75 -26.56
C THR A 171 -1.32 -16.54 -26.29
N GLU A 172 -1.60 -16.83 -25.01
CA GLU A 172 -2.78 -17.60 -24.60
C GLU A 172 -3.28 -17.13 -23.23
N VAL A 173 -4.61 -17.21 -23.01
CA VAL A 173 -5.26 -17.05 -21.70
C VAL A 173 -6.14 -18.27 -21.48
N LYS A 174 -5.87 -19.05 -20.44
CA LYS A 174 -6.55 -20.31 -20.14
C LYS A 174 -7.13 -20.29 -18.74
N TYR A 175 -8.41 -20.65 -18.62
CA TYR A 175 -9.09 -20.87 -17.34
C TYR A 175 -8.90 -22.33 -16.92
N LEU A 176 -8.30 -22.51 -15.75
CA LEU A 176 -8.08 -23.82 -15.15
C LEU A 176 -9.21 -24.06 -14.14
N HIS A 177 -9.96 -25.13 -14.34
CA HIS A 177 -11.12 -25.49 -13.47
C HIS A 177 -10.74 -26.62 -12.53
#